data_35bf68fc7b3b45c9df3c3cf95ae151d2
#
_entry.id   35bf68fc7b3b45c9df3c3cf95ae151d2
#
_cell.length_a   1.000
_cell.length_b   1.000
_cell.length_c   1.000
_cell.angle_alpha   90.00
_cell.angle_beta   90.00
_cell.angle_gamma   90.00
#
_symmetry.space_group_name_H-M   'P 1'
#
loop_
_entity.id
_entity.type
_entity.pdbx_description
1 polymer ?
#
loop_
_entity_poly.entity_id
_entity_poly.type
_entity_poly.pdbx_seq_one_letter_code
_entity_poly.pdbx_strand_id
1 'polypeptide(L)'
;PATVSEDVLDTVLGPDEQEGRTYSLRELAEYANTTPELIRELIDFGLLEDGSDVEYTDYDVLIARVSAELTQHGIQPRHLRAFKSAADREISLVEIAVAPLASRRDAASQAQAQERADKIRKLCLQLHATLVESAMPTYE
;
A
#
# COMPACT_ATOMS: atom_id res chain seq x y z
N PRO A 1 19.59 -8.44 14.05
CA PRO A 1 19.23 -8.32 12.65
C PRO A 1 17.71 -8.28 12.50
N ALA A 2 17.26 -7.25 11.86
CA ALA A 2 15.84 -7.08 11.66
C ALA A 2 15.38 -7.96 10.52
N THR A 3 14.38 -8.76 10.79
CA THR A 3 13.67 -9.50 9.76
C THR A 3 12.23 -8.98 9.71
N VAL A 4 11.70 -8.87 8.52
CA VAL A 4 10.30 -8.51 8.35
C VAL A 4 9.47 -9.70 8.81
N SER A 5 8.58 -9.48 9.78
CA SER A 5 7.74 -10.56 10.28
C SER A 5 6.69 -10.95 9.23
N GLU A 6 6.31 -12.21 9.23
CA GLU A 6 5.25 -12.68 8.35
C GLU A 6 3.93 -11.97 8.66
N ASP A 7 3.72 -11.60 9.93
CA ASP A 7 2.51 -10.87 10.34
C ASP A 7 2.37 -9.54 9.61
N VAL A 8 3.48 -8.81 9.43
CA VAL A 8 3.47 -7.56 8.69
C VAL A 8 3.14 -7.82 7.22
N LEU A 9 3.76 -8.83 6.64
CA LEU A 9 3.51 -9.20 5.25
C LEU A 9 2.06 -9.63 5.04
N ASP A 10 1.52 -10.43 5.94
CA ASP A 10 0.12 -10.88 5.86
C ASP A 10 -0.83 -9.71 5.96
N THR A 11 -0.56 -8.76 6.86
CA THR A 11 -1.38 -7.55 7.01
C THR A 11 -1.38 -6.73 5.73
N VAL A 12 -0.19 -6.54 5.14
CA VAL A 12 -0.04 -5.74 3.91
C VAL A 12 -0.63 -6.47 2.72
N LEU A 13 -0.48 -7.78 2.65
CA LEU A 13 -0.96 -8.57 1.51
C LEU A 13 -2.47 -8.85 1.57
N GLY A 14 -3.10 -8.58 2.70
CA GLY A 14 -4.54 -8.60 2.86
C GLY A 14 -5.22 -9.93 2.57
N PRO A 15 -4.78 -11.06 3.18
CA PRO A 15 -5.38 -12.36 2.86
C PRO A 15 -6.84 -12.47 3.29
N ASP A 16 -7.30 -11.65 4.22
CA ASP A 16 -8.64 -11.73 4.78
C ASP A 16 -9.59 -10.67 4.21
N GLU A 17 -9.24 -10.09 3.07
CA GLU A 17 -10.11 -9.10 2.46
C GLU A 17 -11.45 -9.69 2.05
N GLN A 18 -12.49 -8.94 2.36
CA GLN A 18 -13.83 -9.28 1.89
C GLN A 18 -13.98 -8.79 0.46
N GLU A 19 -13.81 -9.70 -0.47
CA GLU A 19 -13.93 -9.37 -1.90
C GLU A 19 -15.26 -8.68 -2.19
N GLY A 20 -15.18 -7.60 -2.94
CA GLY A 20 -16.34 -6.89 -3.42
C GLY A 20 -16.94 -5.88 -2.45
N ARG A 21 -16.42 -5.79 -1.23
CA ARG A 21 -16.92 -4.77 -0.30
C ARG A 21 -16.32 -3.41 -0.65
N THR A 22 -17.20 -2.40 -0.71
CA THR A 22 -16.79 -1.01 -0.97
C THR A 22 -17.35 -0.09 0.11
N TYR A 23 -16.74 1.07 0.21
CA TYR A 23 -17.04 2.05 1.26
C TYR A 23 -17.20 3.44 0.65
N SER A 24 -18.18 4.18 1.17
CA SER A 24 -18.26 5.61 0.89
C SER A 24 -17.16 6.34 1.68
N LEU A 25 -16.95 7.63 1.39
CA LEU A 25 -15.99 8.43 2.13
C LEU A 25 -16.31 8.44 3.64
N ARG A 26 -17.58 8.55 3.99
CA ARG A 26 -18.01 8.54 5.37
C ARG A 26 -17.74 7.20 6.05
N GLU A 27 -18.09 6.11 5.37
CA GLU A 27 -17.82 4.76 5.87
C GLU A 27 -16.33 4.52 6.02
N LEU A 28 -15.54 5.00 5.05
CA LEU A 28 -14.09 4.89 5.11
C LEU A 28 -13.55 5.53 6.40
N ALA A 29 -13.99 6.73 6.71
CA ALA A 29 -13.57 7.41 7.92
C ALA A 29 -13.97 6.63 9.19
N GLU A 30 -15.18 6.10 9.20
CA GLU A 30 -15.68 5.31 10.33
C GLU A 30 -14.86 4.03 10.54
N TYR A 31 -14.66 3.25 9.47
CA TYR A 31 -13.93 1.99 9.55
C TYR A 31 -12.44 2.18 9.82
N ALA A 32 -11.88 3.29 9.37
CA ALA A 32 -10.50 3.64 9.64
C ALA A 32 -10.31 4.29 11.01
N ASN A 33 -11.41 4.54 11.72
CA ASN A 33 -11.41 5.20 13.02
C ASN A 33 -10.74 6.56 12.98
N THR A 34 -11.13 7.37 11.99
CA THR A 34 -10.59 8.71 11.79
C THR A 34 -11.69 9.66 11.35
N THR A 35 -11.33 10.85 10.91
CA THR A 35 -12.25 11.91 10.54
C THR A 35 -12.33 12.08 9.02
N PRO A 36 -13.47 12.57 8.50
CA PRO A 36 -13.55 12.93 7.08
C PRO A 36 -12.49 13.95 6.67
N GLU A 37 -12.10 14.85 7.56
CA GLU A 37 -11.08 15.85 7.30
C GLU A 37 -9.73 15.19 6.98
N LEU A 38 -9.34 14.17 7.75
CA LEU A 38 -8.11 13.45 7.48
C LEU A 38 -8.20 12.71 6.13
N ILE A 39 -9.35 12.11 5.84
CA ILE A 39 -9.55 11.44 4.54
C ILE A 39 -9.35 12.43 3.40
N ARG A 40 -9.88 13.65 3.52
CA ARG A 40 -9.71 14.68 2.49
C ARG A 40 -8.26 15.08 2.32
N GLU A 41 -7.51 15.18 3.42
CA GLU A 41 -6.07 15.45 3.33
C GLU A 41 -5.33 14.33 2.60
N LEU A 42 -5.69 13.07 2.87
CA LEU A 42 -5.07 11.92 2.19
C LEU A 42 -5.40 11.94 0.69
N ILE A 43 -6.59 12.39 0.31
CA ILE A 43 -6.95 12.60 -1.09
C ILE A 43 -6.09 13.72 -1.68
N ASP A 44 -5.96 14.82 -0.98
CA ASP A 44 -5.18 15.98 -1.47
C ASP A 44 -3.71 15.61 -1.72
N PHE A 45 -3.14 14.73 -0.91
CA PHE A 45 -1.75 14.32 -1.06
C PHE A 45 -1.59 13.02 -1.86
N GLY A 46 -2.66 12.54 -2.47
CA GLY A 46 -2.60 11.46 -3.46
C GLY A 46 -2.60 10.05 -2.93
N LEU A 47 -2.82 9.84 -1.63
CA LEU A 47 -2.87 8.50 -1.06
C LEU A 47 -4.21 7.80 -1.32
N LEU A 48 -5.25 8.57 -1.52
CA LEU A 48 -6.59 8.07 -1.83
C LEU A 48 -7.12 8.80 -3.06
N GLU A 49 -7.98 8.13 -3.81
CA GLU A 49 -8.59 8.73 -5.00
C GLU A 49 -9.66 9.75 -4.61
N ASP A 50 -9.82 10.76 -5.45
CA ASP A 50 -10.84 11.80 -5.32
C ASP A 50 -11.99 11.51 -6.27
N GLY A 51 -13.20 11.85 -5.85
CA GLY A 51 -14.38 11.79 -6.69
C GLY A 51 -15.61 11.33 -5.95
N SER A 52 -16.77 11.86 -6.36
CA SER A 52 -18.05 11.52 -5.74
C SER A 52 -18.48 10.09 -6.06
N ASP A 53 -17.98 9.52 -7.15
CA ASP A 53 -18.31 8.17 -7.59
C ASP A 53 -17.27 7.14 -7.17
N VAL A 54 -16.28 7.54 -6.37
CA VAL A 54 -15.23 6.62 -5.92
C VAL A 54 -15.78 5.68 -4.87
N GLU A 55 -15.55 4.40 -5.08
CA GLU A 55 -15.84 3.36 -4.10
C GLU A 55 -14.52 2.92 -3.50
N TYR A 56 -14.38 3.11 -2.19
CA TYR A 56 -13.16 2.77 -1.49
C TYR A 56 -13.15 1.30 -1.12
N THR A 57 -11.96 0.72 -1.06
CA THR A 57 -11.76 -0.71 -0.82
C THR A 57 -11.21 -0.95 0.60
N ASP A 58 -11.04 -2.22 0.95
CA ASP A 58 -10.38 -2.59 2.21
C ASP A 58 -8.94 -2.07 2.28
N TYR A 59 -8.25 -2.00 1.14
CA TYR A 59 -6.91 -1.40 1.09
C TYR A 59 -6.96 0.07 1.52
N ASP A 60 -7.96 0.79 1.03
CA ASP A 60 -8.13 2.21 1.38
C ASP A 60 -8.42 2.39 2.87
N VAL A 61 -9.19 1.47 3.45
CA VAL A 61 -9.45 1.48 4.90
C VAL A 61 -8.12 1.33 5.66
N LEU A 62 -7.27 0.41 5.25
CA LEU A 62 -5.99 0.19 5.90
C LEU A 62 -5.05 1.38 5.72
N ILE A 63 -4.99 1.94 4.51
CA ILE A 63 -4.21 3.16 4.23
C ILE A 63 -4.63 4.29 5.16
N ALA A 64 -5.93 4.51 5.28
CA ALA A 64 -6.47 5.57 6.13
C ALA A 64 -6.18 5.32 7.62
N ARG A 65 -6.33 4.08 8.06
CA ARG A 65 -6.10 3.72 9.46
C ARG A 65 -4.64 3.91 9.86
N VAL A 66 -3.72 3.40 9.05
CA VAL A 66 -2.28 3.53 9.33
C VAL A 66 -1.86 4.99 9.26
N SER A 67 -2.38 5.73 8.27
CA SER A 67 -2.09 7.16 8.15
C SER A 67 -2.58 7.94 9.36
N ALA A 68 -3.76 7.61 9.87
CA ALA A 68 -4.29 8.26 11.07
C ALA A 68 -3.40 8.01 12.29
N GLU A 69 -2.91 6.79 12.44
CA GLU A 69 -1.99 6.47 13.54
C GLU A 69 -0.67 7.23 13.40
N LEU A 70 -0.12 7.31 12.20
CA LEU A 70 1.11 8.07 11.93
C LEU A 70 0.93 9.55 12.30
N THR A 71 -0.25 10.10 12.02
CA THR A 71 -0.56 11.48 12.36
C THR A 71 -0.49 11.70 13.87
N GLN A 72 -0.92 10.73 14.66
CA GLN A 72 -0.84 10.80 16.12
C GLN A 72 0.62 10.82 16.62
N HIS A 73 1.54 10.33 15.81
CA HIS A 73 2.97 10.33 16.11
C HIS A 73 3.73 11.48 15.43
N GLY A 74 3.00 12.45 14.90
CA GLY A 74 3.61 13.66 14.34
C GLY A 74 3.96 13.57 12.86
N ILE A 75 3.57 12.49 12.19
CA ILE A 75 3.80 12.36 10.75
C ILE A 75 2.53 12.77 10.03
N GLN A 76 2.56 13.92 9.39
CA GLN A 76 1.38 14.51 8.77
C GLN A 76 1.13 13.96 7.36
N PRO A 77 -0.11 14.06 6.84
CA PRO A 77 -0.42 13.57 5.49
C PRO A 77 0.49 14.11 4.39
N ARG A 78 0.96 15.35 4.51
CA ARG A 78 1.90 15.93 3.54
C ARG A 78 3.20 15.15 3.44
N HIS A 79 3.63 14.52 4.54
CA HIS A 79 4.83 13.70 4.57
C HIS A 79 4.62 12.37 3.86
N LEU A 80 3.36 11.90 3.81
CA LEU A 80 3.02 10.58 3.27
C LEU A 80 3.03 10.54 1.74
N ARG A 81 3.07 11.70 1.09
CA ARG A 81 3.19 11.77 -0.37
C ARG A 81 4.42 11.01 -0.85
N ALA A 82 5.52 11.08 -0.11
CA ALA A 82 6.76 10.36 -0.45
C ALA A 82 6.55 8.84 -0.47
N PHE A 83 5.70 8.34 0.42
CA PHE A 83 5.36 6.91 0.45
C PHE A 83 4.62 6.50 -0.81
N LYS A 84 3.65 7.31 -1.24
CA LYS A 84 2.90 7.06 -2.47
C LYS A 84 3.82 7.09 -3.69
N SER A 85 4.71 8.07 -3.76
CA SER A 85 5.66 8.20 -4.86
C SER A 85 6.60 7.00 -4.92
N ALA A 86 7.07 6.52 -3.77
CA ALA A 86 7.93 5.34 -3.71
C ALA A 86 7.19 4.09 -4.18
N ALA A 87 5.94 3.91 -3.74
CA ALA A 87 5.10 2.79 -4.16
C ALA A 87 4.88 2.81 -5.67
N ASP A 88 4.60 3.97 -6.24
CA ASP A 88 4.38 4.10 -7.68
C ASP A 88 5.65 3.71 -8.46
N ARG A 89 6.82 4.10 -7.98
CA ARG A 89 8.09 3.72 -8.62
C ARG A 89 8.34 2.22 -8.53
N GLU A 90 8.03 1.61 -7.39
CA GLU A 90 8.17 0.16 -7.25
C GLU A 90 7.24 -0.59 -8.19
N ILE A 91 5.98 -0.14 -8.32
CA ILE A 91 5.02 -0.73 -9.25
C ILE A 91 5.56 -0.66 -10.68
N SER A 92 6.13 0.49 -11.07
CA SER A 92 6.72 0.65 -12.40
C SER A 92 7.86 -0.34 -12.64
N LEU A 93 8.70 -0.57 -11.66
CA LEU A 93 9.79 -1.55 -11.78
C LEU A 93 9.24 -2.97 -11.95
N VAL A 94 8.19 -3.33 -11.22
CA VAL A 94 7.54 -4.63 -11.37
C VAL A 94 6.98 -4.79 -12.77
N GLU A 95 6.29 -3.76 -13.27
CA GLU A 95 5.69 -3.78 -14.60
C GLU A 95 6.74 -3.98 -15.70
N ILE A 96 7.87 -3.27 -15.59
CA ILE A 96 8.98 -3.41 -16.53
C ILE A 96 9.55 -4.84 -16.50
N ALA A 97 9.74 -5.38 -15.30
CA ALA A 97 10.34 -6.70 -15.13
C ALA A 97 9.47 -7.82 -15.68
N VAL A 98 8.15 -7.68 -15.63
CA VAL A 98 7.23 -8.73 -16.12
C VAL A 98 6.70 -8.47 -17.52
N ALA A 99 7.01 -7.33 -18.12
CA ALA A 99 6.48 -6.94 -19.42
C ALA A 99 6.68 -8.01 -20.51
N PRO A 100 7.83 -8.68 -20.63
CA PRO A 100 8.01 -9.70 -21.65
C PRO A 100 7.02 -10.87 -21.53
N LEU A 101 6.64 -11.25 -20.31
CA LEU A 101 5.64 -12.29 -20.08
C LEU A 101 4.23 -11.74 -20.19
N ALA A 102 3.99 -10.56 -19.63
CA ALA A 102 2.67 -9.94 -19.61
C ALA A 102 2.18 -9.58 -21.01
N SER A 103 3.09 -9.31 -21.95
CA SER A 103 2.75 -8.98 -23.33
C SER A 103 2.26 -10.19 -24.13
N ARG A 104 2.53 -11.40 -23.66
CA ARG A 104 2.01 -12.62 -24.29
C ARG A 104 0.60 -12.86 -23.82
N ARG A 105 -0.26 -13.28 -24.74
CA ARG A 105 -1.69 -13.43 -24.44
C ARG A 105 -2.09 -14.84 -23.99
N ASP A 106 -1.17 -15.80 -24.03
CA ASP A 106 -1.46 -17.13 -23.58
C ASP A 106 -1.59 -17.22 -22.06
N ALA A 107 -2.44 -18.12 -21.59
CA ALA A 107 -2.74 -18.25 -20.17
C ALA A 107 -1.51 -18.58 -19.33
N ALA A 108 -0.60 -19.41 -19.85
CA ALA A 108 0.60 -19.81 -19.13
C ALA A 108 1.52 -18.61 -18.89
N SER A 109 1.72 -17.75 -19.88
CA SER A 109 2.56 -16.57 -19.76
C SER A 109 1.93 -15.55 -18.80
N GLN A 110 0.61 -15.39 -18.84
CA GLN A 110 -0.09 -14.49 -17.90
C GLN A 110 0.04 -14.99 -16.47
N ALA A 111 -0.07 -16.28 -16.24
CA ALA A 111 0.11 -16.87 -14.91
C ALA A 111 1.53 -16.68 -14.41
N GLN A 112 2.52 -16.86 -15.29
CA GLN A 112 3.93 -16.65 -14.94
C GLN A 112 4.22 -15.18 -14.62
N ALA A 113 3.60 -14.27 -15.38
CA ALA A 113 3.75 -12.82 -15.13
C ALA A 113 3.22 -12.47 -13.73
N GLN A 114 2.04 -13.00 -13.39
CA GLN A 114 1.45 -12.74 -12.08
C GLN A 114 2.32 -13.30 -10.95
N GLU A 115 2.78 -14.53 -11.10
CA GLU A 115 3.63 -15.17 -10.10
C GLU A 115 4.94 -14.40 -9.91
N ARG A 116 5.56 -13.98 -11.01
CA ARG A 116 6.79 -13.20 -10.96
C ARG A 116 6.58 -11.82 -10.35
N ALA A 117 5.48 -11.17 -10.71
CA ALA A 117 5.12 -9.87 -10.12
C ALA A 117 4.95 -9.97 -8.61
N ASP A 118 4.27 -11.00 -8.14
CA ASP A 118 4.06 -11.21 -6.71
C ASP A 118 5.39 -11.45 -5.99
N LYS A 119 6.27 -12.23 -6.58
CA LYS A 119 7.59 -12.49 -6.01
C LYS A 119 8.44 -11.23 -5.95
N ILE A 120 8.47 -10.45 -7.03
CA ILE A 120 9.24 -9.20 -7.06
C ILE A 120 8.70 -8.22 -6.03
N ARG A 121 7.38 -8.10 -5.93
CA ARG A 121 6.74 -7.22 -4.95
C ARG A 121 7.17 -7.57 -3.52
N LYS A 122 7.15 -8.85 -3.18
CA LYS A 122 7.58 -9.31 -1.85
C LYS A 122 9.06 -9.01 -1.58
N LEU A 123 9.90 -9.19 -2.60
CA LEU A 123 11.32 -8.87 -2.48
C LEU A 123 11.55 -7.37 -2.30
N CYS A 124 10.82 -6.54 -3.02
CA CYS A 124 10.90 -5.08 -2.86
C CYS A 124 10.50 -4.66 -1.45
N LEU A 125 9.43 -5.24 -0.93
CA LEU A 125 8.98 -4.97 0.43
C LEU A 125 10.03 -5.38 1.46
N GLN A 126 10.63 -6.56 1.27
CA GLN A 126 11.67 -7.07 2.15
C GLN A 126 12.90 -6.16 2.11
N LEU A 127 13.32 -5.75 0.92
CA LEU A 127 14.47 -4.85 0.77
C LEU A 127 14.21 -3.51 1.46
N HIS A 128 13.03 -2.93 1.23
CA HIS A 128 12.66 -1.66 1.85
C HIS A 128 12.71 -1.76 3.39
N ALA A 129 12.07 -2.77 3.95
CA ALA A 129 12.03 -2.97 5.39
C ALA A 129 13.44 -3.19 5.96
N THR A 130 14.26 -3.96 5.26
CA THR A 130 15.64 -4.22 5.69
C THR A 130 16.47 -2.93 5.68
N LEU A 131 16.31 -2.12 4.64
CA LEU A 131 17.02 -0.83 4.55
C LEU A 131 16.64 0.08 5.70
N VAL A 132 15.35 0.16 6.02
CA VAL A 132 14.87 0.98 7.14
C VAL A 132 15.47 0.47 8.46
N GLU A 133 15.38 -0.82 8.71
CA GLU A 133 15.89 -1.41 9.94
C GLU A 133 17.41 -1.25 10.09
N SER A 134 18.14 -1.38 8.98
CA SER A 134 19.60 -1.27 9.03
C SER A 134 20.07 0.15 9.35
N ALA A 135 19.26 1.15 9.04
CA ALA A 135 19.62 2.56 9.21
C ALA A 135 18.89 3.21 10.40
N MET A 136 17.97 2.51 11.04
CA MET A 136 17.16 3.07 12.12
C MET A 136 18.06 3.44 13.32
N PRO A 137 17.98 4.68 13.80
CA PRO A 137 18.76 5.06 14.97
C PRO A 137 18.26 4.38 16.24
N THR A 138 19.16 4.23 17.20
CA THR A 138 18.83 3.71 18.53
C THR A 138 18.74 4.86 19.51
N TYR A 139 17.69 4.90 20.29
CA TYR A 139 17.50 5.93 21.32
C TYR A 139 17.64 5.29 22.69
N GLU A 140 18.37 5.97 23.59
CA GLU A 140 18.56 5.53 24.97
C GLU A 140 17.93 6.49 25.96
#